data_d68dc4ea99e263656773496fcf5d0827
#
_entry.id   d68dc4ea99e263656773496fcf5d0827
#
_cell.length_a   1.000
_cell.length_b   1.000
_cell.length_c   1.000
_cell.angle_alpha   90.00
_cell.angle_beta   90.00
_cell.angle_gamma   90.00
#
_symmetry.space_group_name_H-M   'P 1'
#
loop_
_entity.id
_entity.type
_entity.pdbx_description
1 polymer ?
#
loop_
_entity_poly.entity_id
_entity_poly.type
_entity_poly.pdbx_seq_one_letter_code
_entity_poly.pdbx_strand_id
1 'polypeptide(L)'
;RATLTSWAVARGVRNAARRVAQAYLSDSEFVSLTNSDTLALRVLEAQTWQEMIDSGLVVEMNIIQPDQTELKLALAFMGHDGLGELLVGSNDYSRADREASNRVRNGNMVLVGIDGNSSRPFRQERLAVQQGETTYPIERRRFVYVGSADQGKIADKVRFAGAMVLDPAIDLAQPFSVLYNTGGAVGEFGT
;
A
#
# COMPACT_ATOMS: atom_id res chain seq x y z
N ARG A 1 15.93 -13.78 27.81
CA ARG A 1 16.20 -14.16 26.41
C ARG A 1 15.27 -13.31 25.56
N ALA A 2 15.84 -12.28 24.91
CA ALA A 2 15.10 -11.45 23.99
C ALA A 2 14.67 -12.31 22.79
N THR A 3 13.38 -12.47 22.61
CA THR A 3 12.80 -13.05 21.40
C THR A 3 12.96 -11.98 20.32
N LEU A 4 13.91 -12.16 19.43
CA LEU A 4 14.04 -11.35 18.22
C LEU A 4 12.80 -11.60 17.36
N THR A 5 11.79 -10.75 17.51
CA THR A 5 10.63 -10.74 16.64
C THR A 5 11.13 -10.22 15.30
N SER A 6 11.22 -11.09 14.31
CA SER A 6 11.68 -10.72 12.97
C SER A 6 10.59 -9.96 12.25
N TRP A 7 10.61 -8.63 12.35
CA TRP A 7 9.71 -7.74 11.61
C TRP A 7 10.44 -7.14 10.43
N ALA A 8 9.86 -7.27 9.26
CA ALA A 8 10.24 -6.43 8.14
C ALA A 8 9.38 -5.15 8.19
N VAL A 9 10.03 -4.00 8.14
CA VAL A 9 9.39 -2.70 8.30
C VAL A 9 9.57 -1.87 7.03
N ALA A 10 8.48 -1.48 6.39
CA ALA A 10 8.50 -0.45 5.36
C ALA A 10 8.13 0.91 5.96
N ARG A 11 9.08 1.82 5.93
CA ARG A 11 8.86 3.21 6.32
C ARG A 11 8.78 4.05 5.04
N GLY A 12 7.72 4.85 4.88
CA GLY A 12 7.69 5.80 3.78
C GLY A 12 6.43 5.80 2.90
N VAL A 13 5.48 4.88 3.06
CA VAL A 13 4.17 4.94 2.37
C VAL A 13 3.50 6.31 2.59
N ARG A 14 3.76 6.94 3.73
CA ARG A 14 3.35 8.32 4.03
C ARG A 14 3.90 9.36 3.05
N ASN A 15 5.16 9.25 2.65
CA ASN A 15 5.74 10.26 1.75
C ASN A 15 5.04 10.22 0.39
N ALA A 16 4.57 9.07 -0.03
CA ALA A 16 3.73 8.92 -1.20
C ALA A 16 2.36 9.59 -1.00
N ALA A 17 1.64 9.23 0.07
CA ALA A 17 0.35 9.83 0.39
C ALA A 17 0.46 11.35 0.60
N ARG A 18 1.50 11.82 1.28
CA ARG A 18 1.73 13.24 1.53
C ARG A 18 2.14 14.00 0.28
N ARG A 19 2.94 13.42 -0.62
CA ARG A 19 3.32 14.05 -1.89
C ARG A 19 2.16 14.11 -2.85
N VAL A 20 1.35 13.07 -2.91
CA VAL A 20 0.09 13.09 -3.65
C VAL A 20 -0.84 14.14 -3.03
N ALA A 21 -1.06 14.12 -1.72
CA ALA A 21 -1.87 15.13 -1.03
C ALA A 21 -1.30 16.55 -1.16
N GLN A 22 0.01 16.73 -1.11
CA GLN A 22 0.64 18.04 -1.32
C GLN A 22 0.57 18.51 -2.78
N ALA A 23 0.73 17.62 -3.75
CA ALA A 23 0.52 17.95 -5.15
C ALA A 23 -0.93 18.36 -5.44
N TYR A 24 -1.89 17.76 -4.71
CA TYR A 24 -3.31 18.04 -4.86
C TYR A 24 -3.84 19.16 -3.92
N LEU A 25 -3.16 19.45 -2.79
CA LEU A 25 -3.64 20.36 -1.76
C LEU A 25 -2.82 21.65 -1.62
N SER A 26 -1.64 21.77 -2.26
CA SER A 26 -0.77 22.94 -2.09
C SER A 26 -1.14 24.16 -2.93
N ASP A 27 -2.11 24.03 -3.82
CA ASP A 27 -2.67 25.16 -4.59
C ASP A 27 -4.11 25.47 -4.17
N SER A 28 -4.36 25.59 -2.87
CA SER A 28 -5.65 26.08 -2.36
C SER A 28 -5.73 27.61 -2.36
N GLU A 29 -5.62 28.21 -3.53
CA GLU A 29 -6.32 29.45 -3.85
C GLU A 29 -7.22 29.19 -5.06
N PHE A 30 -8.46 28.87 -4.79
CA PHE A 30 -9.67 29.05 -5.59
C PHE A 30 -9.51 29.15 -7.12
N VAL A 31 -8.95 28.15 -7.79
CA VAL A 31 -9.20 27.94 -9.22
C VAL A 31 -9.32 26.44 -9.49
N SER A 32 -10.57 26.01 -9.67
CA SER A 32 -10.97 24.76 -10.35
C SER A 32 -10.10 23.53 -10.05
N LEU A 33 -10.44 22.77 -9.01
CA LEU A 33 -9.85 21.50 -8.60
C LEU A 33 -9.64 20.47 -9.76
N THR A 34 -10.41 20.56 -10.81
CA THR A 34 -10.37 19.69 -11.99
C THR A 34 -9.09 19.78 -12.84
N ASN A 35 -8.46 20.94 -12.91
CA ASN A 35 -7.28 21.10 -13.77
C ASN A 35 -5.96 20.71 -13.09
N SER A 36 -5.84 20.93 -11.78
CA SER A 36 -4.67 20.54 -11.00
C SER A 36 -4.56 19.02 -10.89
N ASP A 37 -5.66 18.34 -10.65
CA ASP A 37 -5.73 16.88 -10.56
C ASP A 37 -5.32 16.22 -11.88
N THR A 38 -5.82 16.74 -13.01
CA THR A 38 -5.48 16.24 -14.34
C THR A 38 -4.00 16.44 -14.66
N LEU A 39 -3.42 17.57 -14.27
CA LEU A 39 -1.99 17.84 -14.51
C LEU A 39 -1.09 16.95 -13.67
N ALA A 40 -1.43 16.78 -12.39
CA ALA A 40 -0.69 15.90 -11.49
C ALA A 40 -0.73 14.44 -11.96
N LEU A 41 -1.91 13.94 -12.39
CA LEU A 41 -2.03 12.59 -12.95
C LEU A 41 -1.21 12.42 -14.23
N ARG A 42 -1.17 13.41 -15.13
CA ARG A 42 -0.32 13.34 -16.33
C ARG A 42 1.17 13.24 -15.99
N VAL A 43 1.62 13.96 -14.96
CA VAL A 43 3.01 13.86 -14.48
C VAL A 43 3.28 12.44 -13.97
N LEU A 44 2.36 11.86 -13.21
CA LEU A 44 2.47 10.51 -12.69
C LEU A 44 2.38 9.44 -13.80
N GLU A 45 1.54 9.66 -14.80
CA GLU A 45 1.46 8.79 -15.98
C GLU A 45 2.78 8.72 -16.76
N ALA A 46 3.53 9.82 -16.82
CA ALA A 46 4.83 9.87 -17.48
C ALA A 46 5.94 9.17 -16.70
N GLN A 47 5.79 8.97 -15.38
CA GLN A 47 6.80 8.32 -14.55
C GLN A 47 6.89 6.82 -14.83
N THR A 48 8.11 6.33 -14.87
CA THR A 48 8.41 4.88 -14.83
C THR A 48 8.20 4.33 -13.42
N TRP A 49 8.09 3.02 -13.28
CA TRP A 49 8.01 2.36 -11.98
C TRP A 49 9.20 2.70 -11.07
N GLN A 50 10.41 2.75 -11.65
CA GLN A 50 11.61 3.12 -10.89
C GLN A 50 11.57 4.57 -10.40
N GLU A 51 11.11 5.50 -11.22
CA GLU A 51 10.94 6.90 -10.81
C GLU A 51 9.88 7.05 -9.71
N MET A 52 8.83 6.21 -9.73
CA MET A 52 7.85 6.15 -8.63
C MET A 52 8.46 5.63 -7.34
N ILE A 53 9.39 4.66 -7.41
CA ILE A 53 10.15 4.20 -6.23
C ILE A 53 11.07 5.30 -5.74
N ASP A 54 11.86 5.90 -6.62
CA ASP A 54 12.84 6.94 -6.28
C ASP A 54 12.16 8.19 -5.67
N SER A 55 10.96 8.50 -6.14
CA SER A 55 10.14 9.58 -5.58
C SER A 55 9.42 9.22 -4.28
N GLY A 56 9.39 7.94 -3.91
CA GLY A 56 8.69 7.42 -2.73
C GLY A 56 7.16 7.31 -2.90
N LEU A 57 6.64 7.35 -4.13
CA LEU A 57 5.24 7.02 -4.43
C LEU A 57 4.99 5.53 -4.28
N VAL A 58 5.98 4.73 -4.60
CA VAL A 58 6.02 3.29 -4.34
C VAL A 58 7.14 2.99 -3.36
N VAL A 59 6.87 2.15 -2.37
CA VAL A 59 7.87 1.67 -1.41
C VAL A 59 8.01 0.17 -1.57
N GLU A 60 9.21 -0.29 -1.91
CA GLU A 60 9.52 -1.71 -1.96
C GLU A 60 10.05 -2.20 -0.61
N MET A 61 9.57 -3.36 -0.19
CA MET A 61 10.01 -4.06 1.00
C MET A 61 10.49 -5.45 0.60
N ASN A 62 11.79 -5.71 0.75
CA ASN A 62 12.38 -7.02 0.56
C ASN A 62 12.46 -7.73 1.91
N ILE A 63 11.84 -8.88 2.01
CA ILE A 63 11.66 -9.63 3.25
C ILE A 63 12.35 -10.99 3.08
N ILE A 64 13.39 -11.22 3.87
CA ILE A 64 14.00 -12.55 3.99
C ILE A 64 13.25 -13.32 5.06
N GLN A 65 12.62 -14.42 4.67
CA GLN A 65 11.89 -15.28 5.58
C GLN A 65 12.84 -16.24 6.33
N PRO A 66 12.42 -16.87 7.43
CA PRO A 66 13.30 -17.75 8.22
C PRO A 66 13.90 -18.93 7.45
N ASP A 67 13.25 -19.37 6.36
CA ASP A 67 13.73 -20.43 5.46
C ASP A 67 14.60 -19.89 4.30
N GLN A 68 15.07 -18.64 4.41
CA GLN A 68 15.85 -17.92 3.40
C GLN A 68 15.11 -17.66 2.08
N THR A 69 13.81 -17.89 2.03
CA THR A 69 13.01 -17.46 0.86
C THR A 69 12.76 -15.96 0.89
N GLU A 70 12.75 -15.35 -0.28
CA GLU A 70 12.48 -13.91 -0.42
C GLU A 70 10.99 -13.67 -0.70
N LEU A 71 10.45 -12.65 -0.04
CA LEU A 71 9.14 -12.07 -0.33
C LEU A 71 9.34 -10.58 -0.60
N LYS A 72 8.94 -10.14 -1.76
CA LYS A 72 8.96 -8.72 -2.12
C LYS A 72 7.56 -8.16 -2.06
N LEU A 73 7.38 -7.06 -1.35
CA LEU A 73 6.15 -6.29 -1.32
C LEU A 73 6.40 -4.91 -1.93
N ALA A 74 5.48 -4.46 -2.77
CA ALA A 74 5.44 -3.10 -3.30
C ALA A 74 4.21 -2.39 -2.75
N LEU A 75 4.40 -1.30 -2.05
CA LEU A 75 3.37 -0.55 -1.34
C LEU A 75 3.16 0.81 -1.98
N ALA A 76 1.91 1.17 -2.28
CA ALA A 76 1.57 2.49 -2.80
C ALA A 76 0.19 2.94 -2.30
N PHE A 77 0.01 4.23 -2.07
CA PHE A 77 -1.29 4.78 -1.67
C PHE A 77 -2.27 4.75 -2.85
N MET A 78 -3.49 4.28 -2.63
CA MET A 78 -4.56 4.17 -3.62
C MET A 78 -5.84 4.93 -3.22
N GLY A 79 -5.76 5.79 -2.24
CA GLY A 79 -6.94 6.51 -1.72
C GLY A 79 -7.49 7.61 -2.65
N HIS A 80 -7.01 7.69 -3.88
CA HIS A 80 -7.50 8.61 -4.91
C HIS A 80 -7.74 7.83 -6.21
N ASP A 81 -8.91 8.01 -6.83
CA ASP A 81 -9.37 7.23 -7.98
C ASP A 81 -8.36 7.21 -9.13
N GLY A 82 -7.94 8.39 -9.60
CA GLY A 82 -6.99 8.47 -10.71
C GLY A 82 -5.64 7.80 -10.42
N LEU A 83 -5.14 7.90 -9.18
CA LEU A 83 -3.90 7.22 -8.80
C LEU A 83 -4.10 5.70 -8.70
N GLY A 84 -5.22 5.27 -8.14
CA GLY A 84 -5.56 3.84 -8.06
C GLY A 84 -5.68 3.22 -9.45
N GLU A 85 -6.41 3.88 -10.36
CA GLU A 85 -6.54 3.44 -11.75
C GLU A 85 -5.20 3.41 -12.50
N LEU A 86 -4.34 4.41 -12.29
CA LEU A 86 -3.00 4.43 -12.85
C LEU A 86 -2.14 3.26 -12.38
N LEU A 87 -2.23 2.92 -11.09
CA LEU A 87 -1.42 1.86 -10.49
C LEU A 87 -1.85 0.46 -10.93
N VAL A 88 -3.15 0.16 -10.99
CA VAL A 88 -3.65 -1.21 -11.18
C VAL A 88 -4.63 -1.37 -12.35
N GLY A 89 -4.93 -0.31 -13.08
CA GLY A 89 -5.95 -0.28 -14.14
C GLY A 89 -7.35 -0.03 -13.59
N SER A 90 -8.20 0.60 -14.43
CA SER A 90 -9.54 1.07 -14.01
C SER A 90 -10.47 -0.05 -13.56
N ASN A 91 -10.45 -1.20 -14.22
CA ASN A 91 -11.33 -2.32 -13.88
C ASN A 91 -10.99 -2.92 -12.52
N ASP A 92 -9.70 -3.18 -12.28
CA ASP A 92 -9.23 -3.78 -11.04
C ASP A 92 -9.38 -2.80 -9.87
N TYR A 93 -9.07 -1.51 -10.10
CA TYR A 93 -9.29 -0.48 -9.10
C TYR A 93 -10.76 -0.36 -8.72
N SER A 94 -11.68 -0.20 -9.68
CA SER A 94 -13.11 -0.04 -9.42
C SER A 94 -13.72 -1.25 -8.69
N ARG A 95 -13.24 -2.46 -8.97
CA ARG A 95 -13.64 -3.66 -8.25
C ARG A 95 -13.14 -3.64 -6.82
N ALA A 96 -11.86 -3.34 -6.61
CA ALA A 96 -11.25 -3.30 -5.29
C ALA A 96 -11.86 -2.20 -4.42
N ASP A 97 -12.08 -1.00 -4.97
CA ASP A 97 -12.67 0.12 -4.26
C ASP A 97 -14.11 -0.19 -3.81
N ARG A 98 -14.93 -0.77 -4.68
CA ARG A 98 -16.28 -1.20 -4.31
C ARG A 98 -16.27 -2.24 -3.20
N GLU A 99 -15.36 -3.21 -3.28
CA GLU A 99 -15.25 -4.26 -2.26
C GLU A 99 -14.74 -3.68 -0.93
N ALA A 100 -13.75 -2.81 -0.96
CA ALA A 100 -13.24 -2.12 0.21
C ALA A 100 -14.31 -1.26 0.88
N SER A 101 -15.04 -0.46 0.13
CA SER A 101 -16.13 0.41 0.61
C SER A 101 -17.28 -0.38 1.25
N ASN A 102 -17.58 -1.58 0.72
CA ASN A 102 -18.57 -2.47 1.31
C ASN A 102 -18.11 -3.07 2.65
N ARG A 103 -16.81 -3.23 2.86
CA ARG A 103 -16.25 -3.86 4.06
C ARG A 103 -15.88 -2.85 5.16
N VAL A 104 -15.37 -1.70 4.76
CA VAL A 104 -14.90 -0.65 5.68
C VAL A 104 -15.33 0.71 5.15
N ARG A 105 -16.24 1.36 5.86
CA ARG A 105 -16.71 2.70 5.48
C ARG A 105 -15.57 3.71 5.64
N ASN A 106 -15.31 4.51 4.60
CA ASN A 106 -14.30 5.57 4.58
C ASN A 106 -12.86 5.09 4.85
N GLY A 107 -12.55 3.83 4.54
CA GLY A 107 -11.20 3.30 4.67
C GLY A 107 -10.34 3.69 3.47
N ASN A 108 -9.15 4.22 3.71
CA ASN A 108 -8.17 4.48 2.67
C ASN A 108 -7.48 3.19 2.24
N MET A 109 -7.27 3.00 0.96
CA MET A 109 -6.59 1.83 0.42
C MET A 109 -5.10 2.09 0.22
N VAL A 110 -4.30 1.08 0.56
CA VAL A 110 -2.88 0.98 0.20
C VAL A 110 -2.68 -0.28 -0.62
N LEU A 111 -2.18 -0.12 -1.82
CA LEU A 111 -1.79 -1.21 -2.71
C LEU A 111 -0.72 -2.06 -2.02
N VAL A 112 -0.85 -3.37 -2.16
CA VAL A 112 0.14 -4.36 -1.75
C VAL A 112 0.41 -5.24 -2.96
N GLY A 113 1.41 -4.86 -3.74
CA GLY A 113 1.96 -5.72 -4.79
C GLY A 113 2.79 -6.82 -4.15
N ILE A 114 2.65 -8.05 -4.62
CA ILE A 114 3.23 -9.22 -3.98
C ILE A 114 3.99 -10.04 -5.02
N ASP A 115 5.28 -10.22 -4.77
CA ASP A 115 6.14 -11.14 -5.49
C ASP A 115 6.96 -11.97 -4.50
N GLY A 116 7.21 -13.24 -4.83
CA GLY A 116 7.97 -14.10 -3.95
C GLY A 116 7.82 -15.58 -4.25
N ASN A 117 8.47 -16.39 -3.44
CA ASN A 117 8.49 -17.84 -3.61
C ASN A 117 7.16 -18.48 -3.19
N SER A 118 6.67 -19.40 -4.01
CA SER A 118 5.42 -20.14 -3.75
C SER A 118 5.50 -21.13 -2.57
N SER A 119 6.71 -21.51 -2.15
CA SER A 119 6.89 -22.44 -1.01
C SER A 119 6.48 -21.79 0.32
N ARG A 120 6.54 -20.48 0.40
CA ARG A 120 6.11 -19.71 1.56
C ARG A 120 5.32 -18.47 1.15
N PRO A 121 4.02 -18.67 0.82
CA PRO A 121 3.21 -17.61 0.23
C PRO A 121 2.99 -16.46 1.22
N PHE A 122 2.77 -15.28 0.66
CA PHE A 122 2.27 -14.12 1.40
C PHE A 122 1.01 -14.47 2.19
N ARG A 123 0.92 -13.92 3.39
CA ARG A 123 -0.25 -14.04 4.27
C ARG A 123 -0.65 -12.66 4.79
N GLN A 124 -1.85 -12.22 4.47
CA GLN A 124 -2.37 -10.92 4.89
C GLN A 124 -2.44 -10.75 6.41
N GLU A 125 -2.65 -11.85 7.14
CA GLU A 125 -2.73 -11.85 8.61
C GLU A 125 -1.39 -11.48 9.28
N ARG A 126 -0.32 -11.44 8.50
CA ARG A 126 1.02 -11.01 8.93
C ARG A 126 1.27 -9.53 8.70
N LEU A 127 0.34 -8.83 8.04
CA LEU A 127 0.41 -7.38 7.87
C LEU A 127 -0.16 -6.65 9.08
N ALA A 128 0.49 -5.56 9.43
CA ALA A 128 -0.03 -4.56 10.36
C ALA A 128 0.42 -3.17 9.94
N VAL A 129 -0.26 -2.16 10.43
CA VAL A 129 0.16 -0.76 10.32
C VAL A 129 0.46 -0.26 11.72
N GLN A 130 1.61 0.39 11.90
CA GLN A 130 1.99 1.03 13.15
C GLN A 130 1.98 2.54 12.99
N GLN A 131 1.28 3.23 13.87
CA GLN A 131 1.31 4.69 13.98
C GLN A 131 1.53 5.09 15.44
N GLY A 132 2.65 5.78 15.69
CA GLY A 132 3.10 6.03 17.05
C GLY A 132 3.36 4.70 17.79
N GLU A 133 2.75 4.55 18.94
CA GLU A 133 2.82 3.33 19.75
C GLU A 133 1.69 2.32 19.44
N THR A 134 0.73 2.71 18.59
CA THR A 134 -0.43 1.87 18.28
C THR A 134 -0.18 1.02 17.04
N THR A 135 -0.48 -0.27 17.14
CA THR A 135 -0.41 -1.22 16.03
C THR A 135 -1.82 -1.67 15.62
N TYR A 136 -2.11 -1.56 14.34
CA TYR A 136 -3.38 -1.92 13.70
C TYR A 136 -3.18 -3.17 12.84
N PRO A 137 -3.60 -4.37 13.29
CA PRO A 137 -3.52 -5.58 12.48
C PRO A 137 -4.40 -5.47 11.23
N ILE A 138 -3.94 -6.02 10.11
CA ILE A 138 -4.76 -6.11 8.89
C ILE A 138 -5.61 -7.38 8.97
N GLU A 139 -6.82 -7.22 9.51
CA GLU A 139 -7.81 -8.29 9.55
C GLU A 139 -8.22 -8.72 8.13
N ARG A 140 -8.72 -9.95 7.98
CA ARG A 140 -9.16 -10.49 6.69
C ARG A 140 -10.17 -9.58 5.94
N ARG A 141 -11.06 -8.92 6.66
CA ARG A 141 -12.03 -7.98 6.07
C ARG A 141 -11.38 -6.69 5.55
N ARG A 142 -10.18 -6.37 6.01
CA ARG A 142 -9.40 -5.19 5.61
C ARG A 142 -8.38 -5.49 4.51
N PHE A 143 -8.44 -6.65 3.91
CA PHE A 143 -7.62 -6.99 2.77
C PHE A 143 -8.50 -7.41 1.61
N VAL A 144 -8.36 -6.74 0.48
CA VAL A 144 -9.12 -6.96 -0.75
C VAL A 144 -8.16 -7.47 -1.81
N TYR A 145 -8.58 -8.48 -2.56
CA TYR A 145 -7.84 -8.94 -3.72
C TYR A 145 -8.07 -7.97 -4.89
N VAL A 146 -6.99 -7.46 -5.47
CA VAL A 146 -7.06 -6.53 -6.61
C VAL A 146 -7.04 -7.28 -7.92
N GLY A 147 -6.02 -8.11 -8.17
CA GLY A 147 -5.92 -8.86 -9.42
C GLY A 147 -4.58 -9.53 -9.63
N SER A 148 -4.37 -10.03 -10.85
CA SER A 148 -3.14 -10.67 -11.31
C SER A 148 -2.00 -9.68 -11.63
N ALA A 149 -2.17 -8.41 -11.33
CA ALA A 149 -1.19 -7.35 -11.59
C ALA A 149 -0.72 -7.30 -13.07
N ASP A 150 -1.67 -7.46 -13.98
CA ASP A 150 -1.43 -7.45 -15.44
C ASP A 150 -1.77 -6.12 -16.10
N GLN A 151 -2.25 -5.15 -15.33
CA GLN A 151 -2.64 -3.81 -15.79
C GLN A 151 -2.02 -2.70 -14.93
N GLY A 152 -2.02 -1.48 -15.46
CA GLY A 152 -1.48 -0.30 -14.78
C GLY A 152 0.03 -0.32 -14.63
N LYS A 153 0.55 0.56 -13.79
CA LYS A 153 2.00 0.69 -13.55
C LYS A 153 2.63 -0.51 -12.84
N ILE A 154 1.80 -1.31 -12.15
CA ILE A 154 2.26 -2.52 -11.46
C ILE A 154 2.43 -3.72 -12.39
N ALA A 155 1.95 -3.63 -13.63
CA ALA A 155 2.04 -4.72 -14.60
C ALA A 155 3.49 -5.21 -14.76
N ASP A 156 3.67 -6.52 -14.73
CA ASP A 156 4.97 -7.21 -14.83
C ASP A 156 5.97 -6.88 -13.70
N LYS A 157 5.55 -6.19 -12.65
CA LYS A 157 6.41 -5.85 -11.50
C LYS A 157 6.26 -6.82 -10.34
N VAL A 158 5.07 -7.40 -10.21
CA VAL A 158 4.70 -8.36 -9.17
C VAL A 158 3.80 -9.44 -9.77
N ARG A 159 3.61 -10.54 -9.06
CA ARG A 159 2.76 -11.64 -9.53
C ARG A 159 1.28 -11.38 -9.33
N PHE A 160 0.93 -10.73 -8.25
CA PHE A 160 -0.45 -10.37 -7.93
C PHE A 160 -0.50 -9.17 -6.99
N ALA A 161 -1.66 -8.56 -6.93
CA ALA A 161 -1.91 -7.39 -6.12
C ALA A 161 -3.12 -7.58 -5.22
N GLY A 162 -3.00 -7.06 -4.00
CA GLY A 162 -4.07 -6.82 -3.07
C GLY A 162 -4.09 -5.36 -2.64
N ALA A 163 -5.07 -4.99 -1.86
CA ALA A 163 -5.14 -3.71 -1.19
C ALA A 163 -5.46 -3.92 0.29
N MET A 164 -4.69 -3.31 1.17
CA MET A 164 -5.08 -3.20 2.56
C MET A 164 -5.89 -1.93 2.77
N VAL A 165 -6.99 -2.06 3.50
CA VAL A 165 -7.85 -0.95 3.89
C VAL A 165 -7.43 -0.50 5.27
N LEU A 166 -6.91 0.72 5.36
CA LEU A 166 -6.42 1.29 6.61
C LEU A 166 -7.56 1.47 7.63
N ASP A 167 -7.21 1.35 8.91
CA ASP A 167 -8.15 1.70 9.96
C ASP A 167 -8.48 3.20 9.88
N PRO A 168 -9.76 3.61 9.97
CA PRO A 168 -10.15 5.02 9.97
C PRO A 168 -9.50 5.84 11.09
N ALA A 169 -9.01 5.21 12.17
CA ALA A 169 -8.28 5.86 13.23
C ALA A 169 -6.84 6.25 12.85
N ILE A 170 -6.32 5.72 11.71
CA ILE A 170 -4.99 6.09 11.22
C ILE A 170 -5.05 7.48 10.60
N ASP A 171 -4.31 8.41 11.17
CA ASP A 171 -4.17 9.77 10.63
C ASP A 171 -3.14 9.79 9.50
N LEU A 172 -3.61 9.97 8.26
CA LEU A 172 -2.74 10.04 7.08
C LEU A 172 -1.80 11.25 7.09
N ALA A 173 -2.09 12.29 7.87
CA ALA A 173 -1.19 13.44 8.04
C ALA A 173 0.04 13.10 8.90
N GLN A 174 -0.03 12.03 9.70
CA GLN A 174 1.05 11.56 10.57
C GLN A 174 1.82 10.40 9.95
N PRO A 175 3.09 10.18 10.35
CA PRO A 175 3.85 9.03 9.91
C PRO A 175 3.20 7.72 10.35
N PHE A 176 3.24 6.74 9.46
CA PHE A 176 2.96 5.35 9.83
C PHE A 176 3.94 4.40 9.13
N SER A 177 4.06 3.20 9.65
CA SER A 177 4.87 2.14 9.07
C SER A 177 3.99 0.94 8.73
N VAL A 178 4.31 0.25 7.66
CA VAL A 178 3.73 -1.06 7.35
C VAL A 178 4.68 -2.13 7.87
N LEU A 179 4.14 -3.07 8.60
CA LEU A 179 4.88 -4.17 9.22
C LEU A 179 4.46 -5.49 8.59
N TYR A 180 5.41 -6.39 8.42
CA TYR A 180 5.14 -7.78 8.04
C TYR A 180 5.85 -8.72 9.01
N ASN A 181 5.10 -9.59 9.68
CA ASN A 181 5.63 -10.56 10.62
C ASN A 181 6.23 -11.77 9.88
N THR A 182 7.55 -11.96 9.98
CA THR A 182 8.26 -13.05 9.31
C THR A 182 8.37 -14.31 10.16
N GLY A 183 8.19 -14.23 11.50
CA GLY A 183 8.57 -15.31 12.41
C GLY A 183 7.66 -15.43 13.61
N GLY A 184 6.58 -15.57 13.84
CA GLY A 184 5.69 -15.78 14.99
C GLY A 184 4.39 -16.49 14.62
N ALA A 185 3.57 -16.83 15.61
CA ALA A 185 2.22 -17.27 15.34
C ALA A 185 1.43 -16.15 14.65
N VAL A 186 0.60 -16.52 13.67
CA VAL A 186 -0.28 -15.59 12.98
C VAL A 186 -1.20 -14.95 14.03
N GLY A 187 -1.19 -13.61 14.12
CA GLY A 187 -2.01 -12.86 15.09
C GLY A 187 -1.30 -12.37 16.36
N GLU A 188 -0.06 -12.78 16.62
CA GLU A 188 0.74 -12.19 17.71
C GLU A 188 1.38 -10.87 17.27
N PHE A 189 0.60 -9.81 17.33
CA PHE A 189 1.12 -8.46 17.35
C PHE A 189 1.35 -8.10 18.81
N GLY A 190 2.62 -8.13 19.25
CA GLY A 190 2.95 -7.83 20.64
C GLY A 190 2.34 -6.48 21.08
N THR A 191 1.74 -6.50 22.22
CA THR A 191 1.33 -5.32 23.01
C THR A 191 2.53 -4.58 23.52
#